data_0c9da9c0105d00c82f61c4040345e8a3
#
_entry.id   0c9da9c0105d00c82f61c4040345e8a3
#
_cell.length_a   1.000
_cell.length_b   1.000
_cell.length_c   1.000
_cell.angle_alpha   90.00
_cell.angle_beta   90.00
_cell.angle_gamma   90.00
#
_symmetry.space_group_name_H-M   'P 1'
#
loop_
_entity.id
_entity.type
_entity.pdbx_description
1 polymer ?
#
loop_
_entity_poly.entity_id
_entity_poly.type
_entity_poly.pdbx_seq_one_letter_code
_entity_poly.pdbx_strand_id
1 'polypeptide(L)'
;MSADHLQAPDAPGFRLDLRVVAAFGRFAGGFWRGPSARRAWGLTLGLAALLLLSTAATVAMNQWNRWFFDSLERRDVSAVTSSVAVFAAIVAVMAAIGVGIVLARETLQVRWRAWIVEQLLARWLGNQRFYHLNVTGKEPPNPEYRISDDTRWATEPLVDLGIGLLSAVAGAAAFISILWTVGGALTLDLGSGTSFTIPAYMVWVALAYGVIASGLMMWVGAPLVGYVGRKNEAEGHFRFGMMRVRDNAESVALMNGGRYEQAILGRSYDSVVARWMAMVWRHGHLTWITNSVGPMKPIVPLLFAAPKYLSGDLTLGQVTQLAAAFVEVQIAISWVVDNYNRVAEWYASGKRVMDIVTACDGIDGEMPKPPERSPETGGAVLALDGIAVSDGNSRKLISAASLKVERGETVHVSGESSTGKSVLVRVLSGLWPCAEGGVAAPDSRCVMVLPQKSYLPLGSLKGALLYPEPKLAASDAQLADALERVGLAALVPRLDEVARWDQVLASGERQRLAIARLLLHKPQLVILDDALSALEAPVQDALLARLKSDLPGVSIVSFGQLPAPDGRHDRQLV
;
A
#
# COMPACT_ATOMS: atom_id res chain seq x y z
N MET A 1 17.94 -26.50 24.66
CA MET A 1 16.97 -26.62 23.55
C MET A 1 17.76 -26.50 22.27
N SER A 2 17.82 -27.59 21.51
CA SER A 2 18.75 -27.83 20.42
C SER A 2 18.51 -26.93 19.21
N ALA A 3 19.60 -26.61 18.52
CA ALA A 3 19.66 -25.75 17.35
C ALA A 3 18.97 -26.29 16.07
N ASP A 4 18.29 -27.44 16.17
CA ASP A 4 17.72 -28.17 15.01
C ASP A 4 16.35 -27.66 14.51
N HIS A 5 15.71 -26.70 15.18
CA HIS A 5 14.44 -26.13 14.71
C HIS A 5 14.57 -24.90 13.79
N LEU A 6 15.80 -24.58 13.31
CA LEU A 6 16.05 -23.43 12.43
C LEU A 6 16.19 -23.78 10.94
N GLN A 7 15.97 -25.03 10.56
CA GLN A 7 15.81 -25.37 9.15
C GLN A 7 14.33 -25.24 8.76
N ALA A 8 13.93 -24.00 8.46
CA ALA A 8 12.72 -23.80 7.66
C ALA A 8 12.95 -24.45 6.29
N PRO A 9 11.96 -25.19 5.74
CA PRO A 9 12.08 -25.80 4.43
C PRO A 9 12.47 -24.74 3.40
N ASP A 10 13.30 -25.13 2.44
CA ASP A 10 13.69 -24.29 1.31
C ASP A 10 12.46 -23.56 0.78
N ALA A 11 12.46 -22.24 0.86
CA ALA A 11 11.37 -21.45 0.35
C ALA A 11 11.20 -21.81 -1.14
N PRO A 12 10.01 -22.23 -1.59
CA PRO A 12 9.80 -22.56 -2.98
C PRO A 12 10.23 -21.38 -3.83
N GLY A 13 11.08 -21.64 -4.82
CA GLY A 13 11.60 -20.60 -5.71
C GLY A 13 10.43 -19.74 -6.22
N PHE A 14 10.66 -18.43 -6.34
CA PHE A 14 9.68 -17.46 -6.79
C PHE A 14 8.89 -17.99 -8.01
N ARG A 15 7.58 -18.19 -7.83
CA ARG A 15 6.66 -18.58 -8.92
C ARG A 15 5.66 -17.47 -9.13
N LEU A 16 5.67 -16.89 -10.31
CA LEU A 16 4.67 -15.92 -10.76
C LEU A 16 3.32 -16.65 -10.97
N ASP A 17 2.33 -16.36 -10.13
CA ASP A 17 0.95 -16.73 -10.41
C ASP A 17 0.33 -15.67 -11.34
N LEU A 18 0.17 -16.03 -12.60
CA LEU A 18 -0.41 -15.18 -13.62
C LEU A 18 -1.85 -14.72 -13.29
N ARG A 19 -2.56 -15.46 -12.45
CA ARG A 19 -3.92 -15.07 -12.00
C ARG A 19 -3.86 -13.82 -11.13
N VAL A 20 -2.90 -13.75 -10.21
CA VAL A 20 -2.68 -12.56 -9.36
C VAL A 20 -2.27 -11.36 -10.20
N VAL A 21 -1.36 -11.55 -11.16
CA VAL A 21 -0.92 -10.49 -12.10
C VAL A 21 -2.10 -9.99 -12.93
N ALA A 22 -2.92 -10.90 -13.46
CA ALA A 22 -4.10 -10.51 -14.23
C ALA A 22 -5.17 -9.81 -13.39
N ALA A 23 -5.36 -10.24 -12.14
CA ALA A 23 -6.28 -9.60 -11.21
C ALA A 23 -5.81 -8.18 -10.84
N PHE A 24 -4.54 -8.01 -10.50
CA PHE A 24 -3.94 -6.71 -10.27
C PHE A 24 -4.03 -5.80 -11.51
N GLY A 25 -3.70 -6.33 -12.68
CA GLY A 25 -3.81 -5.59 -13.94
C GLY A 25 -5.23 -5.13 -14.27
N ARG A 26 -6.26 -5.95 -13.97
CA ARG A 26 -7.68 -5.54 -14.13
C ARG A 26 -8.07 -4.44 -13.16
N PHE A 27 -7.70 -4.58 -11.88
CA PHE A 27 -7.96 -3.60 -10.85
C PHE A 27 -7.24 -2.29 -11.12
N ALA A 28 -5.92 -2.32 -11.23
CA ALA A 28 -5.07 -1.16 -11.43
C ALA A 28 -5.25 -0.50 -12.80
N GLY A 29 -5.65 -1.28 -13.83
CA GLY A 29 -5.99 -0.80 -15.17
C GLY A 29 -7.25 0.07 -15.25
N GLY A 30 -8.05 0.11 -14.18
CA GLY A 30 -9.18 1.03 -14.06
C GLY A 30 -8.79 2.51 -14.18
N PHE A 31 -7.54 2.85 -13.83
CA PHE A 31 -6.98 4.20 -14.00
C PHE A 31 -7.02 4.70 -15.46
N TRP A 32 -6.83 3.79 -16.44
CA TRP A 32 -6.88 4.09 -17.87
C TRP A 32 -8.27 3.93 -18.51
N ARG A 33 -9.29 3.54 -17.73
CA ARG A 33 -10.67 3.31 -18.21
C ARG A 33 -11.71 4.25 -17.62
N GLY A 34 -11.38 4.92 -16.49
CA GLY A 34 -12.29 5.80 -15.74
C GLY A 34 -12.21 7.28 -16.17
N PRO A 35 -12.69 8.20 -15.33
CA PRO A 35 -12.62 9.65 -15.57
C PRO A 35 -11.20 10.19 -15.74
N SER A 36 -10.21 9.49 -15.20
CA SER A 36 -8.78 9.79 -15.33
C SER A 36 -8.15 9.37 -16.67
N ALA A 37 -8.86 8.61 -17.50
CA ALA A 37 -8.33 7.94 -18.70
C ALA A 37 -7.60 8.87 -19.67
N ARG A 38 -8.15 10.06 -19.96
CA ARG A 38 -7.51 11.01 -20.89
C ARG A 38 -6.14 11.46 -20.39
N ARG A 39 -6.00 11.74 -19.10
CA ARG A 39 -4.72 12.14 -18.47
C ARG A 39 -3.76 10.96 -18.38
N ALA A 40 -4.26 9.78 -18.03
CA ALA A 40 -3.49 8.56 -17.92
C ALA A 40 -2.85 8.19 -19.27
N TRP A 41 -3.64 8.14 -20.34
CA TRP A 41 -3.15 7.86 -21.70
C TRP A 41 -2.22 8.96 -22.21
N GLY A 42 -2.52 10.24 -21.95
CA GLY A 42 -1.64 11.36 -22.32
C GLY A 42 -0.24 11.23 -21.71
N LEU A 43 -0.16 10.91 -20.40
CA LEU A 43 1.11 10.69 -19.71
C LEU A 43 1.83 9.43 -20.24
N THR A 44 1.13 8.32 -20.42
CA THR A 44 1.72 7.06 -20.87
C THR A 44 2.26 7.17 -22.31
N LEU A 45 1.48 7.73 -23.23
CA LEU A 45 1.90 7.91 -24.62
C LEU A 45 2.99 8.97 -24.75
N GLY A 46 2.89 10.07 -23.98
CA GLY A 46 3.94 11.08 -23.93
C GLY A 46 5.26 10.51 -23.42
N LEU A 47 5.22 9.68 -22.36
CA LEU A 47 6.38 8.98 -21.84
C LEU A 47 6.97 8.01 -22.87
N ALA A 48 6.14 7.21 -23.55
CA ALA A 48 6.58 6.31 -24.61
C ALA A 48 7.24 7.07 -25.77
N ALA A 49 6.69 8.19 -26.19
CA ALA A 49 7.27 9.04 -27.23
C ALA A 49 8.64 9.61 -26.80
N LEU A 50 8.77 10.08 -25.56
CA LEU A 50 10.03 10.55 -25.01
C LEU A 50 11.09 9.44 -24.94
N LEU A 51 10.70 8.20 -24.62
CA LEU A 51 11.62 7.05 -24.59
C LEU A 51 12.12 6.69 -26.01
N LEU A 52 11.23 6.70 -26.98
CA LEU A 52 11.63 6.48 -28.38
C LEU A 52 12.55 7.61 -28.90
N LEU A 53 12.24 8.85 -28.50
CA LEU A 53 13.11 10.00 -28.84
C LEU A 53 14.47 9.90 -28.14
N SER A 54 14.51 9.41 -26.88
CA SER A 54 15.75 9.11 -26.15
C SER A 54 16.58 8.06 -26.89
N THR A 55 15.95 6.96 -27.34
CA THR A 55 16.64 5.94 -28.13
C THR A 55 17.20 6.53 -29.47
N ALA A 56 16.42 7.36 -30.14
CA ALA A 56 16.89 8.04 -31.37
C ALA A 56 18.08 8.98 -31.07
N ALA A 57 18.07 9.69 -29.97
CA ALA A 57 19.18 10.54 -29.52
C ALA A 57 20.44 9.71 -29.20
N THR A 58 20.29 8.52 -28.59
CA THR A 58 21.42 7.59 -28.34
C THR A 58 21.99 7.05 -29.66
N VAL A 59 21.14 6.74 -30.63
CA VAL A 59 21.57 6.37 -32.00
C VAL A 59 22.31 7.54 -32.68
N ALA A 60 21.80 8.76 -32.56
CA ALA A 60 22.49 9.95 -33.09
C ALA A 60 23.86 10.17 -32.44
N MET A 61 23.98 9.95 -31.13
CA MET A 61 25.27 9.97 -30.42
C MET A 61 26.22 8.89 -30.92
N ASN A 62 25.73 7.69 -31.22
CA ASN A 62 26.51 6.60 -31.79
C ASN A 62 27.00 6.92 -33.19
N GLN A 63 26.18 7.57 -34.03
CA GLN A 63 26.58 8.05 -35.36
C GLN A 63 27.58 9.22 -35.30
N TRP A 64 27.37 10.14 -34.34
CA TRP A 64 28.31 11.22 -34.06
C TRP A 64 29.68 10.66 -33.65
N ASN A 65 29.73 9.64 -32.80
CA ASN A 65 30.96 8.96 -32.37
C ASN A 65 31.75 8.45 -33.58
N ARG A 66 31.07 7.77 -34.53
CA ARG A 66 31.69 7.35 -35.80
C ARG A 66 32.24 8.53 -36.55
N TRP A 67 31.46 9.58 -36.82
CA TRP A 67 31.88 10.75 -37.56
C TRP A 67 33.08 11.44 -36.93
N PHE A 68 33.11 11.59 -35.62
CA PHE A 68 34.21 12.20 -34.89
C PHE A 68 35.52 11.40 -35.07
N PHE A 69 35.52 10.08 -34.86
CA PHE A 69 36.69 9.25 -34.97
C PHE A 69 37.16 9.08 -36.43
N ASP A 70 36.27 9.03 -37.38
CA ASP A 70 36.62 9.04 -38.82
C ASP A 70 37.29 10.37 -39.25
N SER A 71 36.81 11.52 -38.71
CA SER A 71 37.41 12.83 -38.95
C SER A 71 38.79 12.96 -38.32
N LEU A 72 38.97 12.35 -37.13
CA LEU A 72 40.23 12.32 -36.39
C LEU A 72 41.27 11.46 -37.14
N GLU A 73 40.87 10.30 -37.68
CA GLU A 73 41.71 9.42 -38.50
C GLU A 73 42.17 10.11 -39.78
N ARG A 74 41.29 10.90 -40.41
CA ARG A 74 41.60 11.70 -41.60
C ARG A 74 42.38 12.98 -41.31
N ARG A 75 42.58 13.34 -40.05
CA ARG A 75 43.20 14.60 -39.56
C ARG A 75 42.49 15.86 -40.08
N ASP A 76 41.18 15.81 -40.27
CA ASP A 76 40.36 16.93 -40.70
C ASP A 76 39.98 17.83 -39.52
N VAL A 77 40.75 18.90 -39.32
CA VAL A 77 40.56 19.83 -38.20
C VAL A 77 39.19 20.54 -38.27
N SER A 78 38.71 20.82 -39.49
CA SER A 78 37.45 21.53 -39.67
C SER A 78 36.25 20.66 -39.27
N ALA A 79 36.27 19.38 -39.69
CA ALA A 79 35.26 18.40 -39.29
C ALA A 79 35.28 18.08 -37.78
N VAL A 80 36.46 17.96 -37.18
CA VAL A 80 36.60 17.78 -35.72
C VAL A 80 36.03 18.97 -34.97
N THR A 81 36.33 20.20 -35.38
CA THR A 81 35.83 21.42 -34.71
C THR A 81 34.30 21.53 -34.81
N SER A 82 33.71 21.26 -35.98
CA SER A 82 32.26 21.26 -36.18
C SER A 82 31.55 20.14 -35.42
N SER A 83 32.18 18.98 -35.26
CA SER A 83 31.63 17.87 -34.50
C SER A 83 31.45 18.20 -33.03
N VAL A 84 32.29 19.05 -32.41
CA VAL A 84 32.14 19.50 -31.01
C VAL A 84 30.84 20.27 -30.80
N ALA A 85 30.48 21.15 -31.77
CA ALA A 85 29.22 21.88 -31.69
C ALA A 85 27.99 20.94 -31.78
N VAL A 86 28.06 19.96 -32.68
CA VAL A 86 27.00 18.93 -32.84
C VAL A 86 26.89 18.08 -31.55
N PHE A 87 28.02 17.71 -30.94
CA PHE A 87 28.03 17.01 -29.67
C PHE A 87 27.30 17.78 -28.58
N ALA A 88 27.64 19.09 -28.43
CA ALA A 88 26.98 19.93 -27.42
C ALA A 88 25.45 20.01 -27.65
N ALA A 89 25.02 20.09 -28.91
CA ALA A 89 23.59 20.09 -29.27
C ALA A 89 22.90 18.75 -28.91
N ILE A 90 23.53 17.61 -29.25
CA ILE A 90 23.00 16.28 -28.93
C ILE A 90 22.88 16.14 -27.40
N VAL A 91 23.91 16.51 -26.64
CA VAL A 91 23.90 16.44 -25.17
C VAL A 91 22.79 17.31 -24.58
N ALA A 92 22.60 18.53 -25.08
CA ALA A 92 21.53 19.43 -24.62
C ALA A 92 20.13 18.83 -24.89
N VAL A 93 19.93 18.23 -26.06
CA VAL A 93 18.68 17.54 -26.43
C VAL A 93 18.47 16.32 -25.53
N MET A 94 19.48 15.48 -25.31
CA MET A 94 19.40 14.32 -24.43
C MET A 94 19.06 14.72 -22.99
N ALA A 95 19.67 15.80 -22.49
CA ALA A 95 19.35 16.33 -21.16
C ALA A 95 17.89 16.80 -21.06
N ALA A 96 17.39 17.53 -22.07
CA ALA A 96 16.00 17.97 -22.11
C ALA A 96 15.01 16.80 -22.15
N ILE A 97 15.29 15.77 -22.97
CA ILE A 97 14.51 14.53 -23.04
C ILE A 97 14.53 13.82 -21.69
N GLY A 98 15.71 13.71 -21.04
CA GLY A 98 15.88 13.09 -19.73
C GLY A 98 15.02 13.76 -18.66
N VAL A 99 15.01 15.09 -18.60
CA VAL A 99 14.12 15.85 -17.70
C VAL A 99 12.65 15.56 -18.00
N GLY A 100 12.27 15.54 -19.28
CA GLY A 100 10.90 15.20 -19.71
C GLY A 100 10.47 13.80 -19.25
N ILE A 101 11.35 12.81 -19.39
CA ILE A 101 11.10 11.43 -18.93
C ILE A 101 10.88 11.38 -17.41
N VAL A 102 11.73 12.04 -16.63
CA VAL A 102 11.60 12.08 -15.15
C VAL A 102 10.26 12.70 -14.75
N LEU A 103 9.93 13.88 -15.29
CA LEU A 103 8.68 14.56 -14.97
C LEU A 103 7.43 13.74 -15.35
N ALA A 104 7.42 13.15 -16.55
CA ALA A 104 6.32 12.33 -17.00
C ALA A 104 6.17 11.05 -16.18
N ARG A 105 7.28 10.37 -15.86
CA ARG A 105 7.35 9.15 -15.06
C ARG A 105 6.81 9.39 -13.64
N GLU A 106 7.38 10.36 -12.93
CA GLU A 106 7.00 10.62 -11.54
C GLU A 106 5.56 11.12 -11.44
N THR A 107 5.12 11.95 -12.39
CA THR A 107 3.72 12.38 -12.46
C THR A 107 2.78 11.20 -12.68
N LEU A 108 3.12 10.26 -13.56
CA LEU A 108 2.33 9.05 -13.78
C LEU A 108 2.27 8.18 -12.52
N GLN A 109 3.42 7.93 -11.87
CA GLN A 109 3.51 7.14 -10.63
C GLN A 109 2.64 7.73 -9.52
N VAL A 110 2.77 9.02 -9.25
CA VAL A 110 2.00 9.71 -8.19
C VAL A 110 0.49 9.67 -8.47
N ARG A 111 0.06 9.97 -9.70
CA ARG A 111 -1.35 10.00 -10.08
C ARG A 111 -1.99 8.62 -10.04
N TRP A 112 -1.28 7.62 -10.54
CA TRP A 112 -1.75 6.24 -10.52
C TRP A 112 -1.87 5.69 -9.10
N ARG A 113 -0.84 5.90 -8.27
CA ARG A 113 -0.85 5.53 -6.85
C ARG A 113 -2.01 6.21 -6.11
N ALA A 114 -2.20 7.52 -6.29
CA ALA A 114 -3.28 8.24 -5.65
C ALA A 114 -4.66 7.63 -6.00
N TRP A 115 -4.87 7.29 -7.28
CA TRP A 115 -6.11 6.63 -7.72
C TRP A 115 -6.31 5.25 -7.05
N ILE A 116 -5.26 4.42 -6.98
CA ILE A 116 -5.36 3.10 -6.33
C ILE A 116 -5.66 3.23 -4.84
N VAL A 117 -4.98 4.15 -4.14
CA VAL A 117 -5.22 4.39 -2.70
C VAL A 117 -6.66 4.84 -2.47
N GLU A 118 -7.19 5.75 -3.30
CA GLU A 118 -8.58 6.19 -3.22
C GLU A 118 -9.56 5.01 -3.39
N GLN A 119 -9.31 4.12 -4.38
CA GLN A 119 -10.13 2.94 -4.60
C GLN A 119 -10.07 1.94 -3.43
N LEU A 120 -8.88 1.74 -2.85
CA LEU A 120 -8.70 0.85 -1.71
C LEU A 120 -9.38 1.40 -0.45
N LEU A 121 -9.21 2.70 -0.17
CA LEU A 121 -9.87 3.36 0.97
C LEU A 121 -11.39 3.32 0.83
N ALA A 122 -11.93 3.60 -0.36
CA ALA A 122 -13.36 3.53 -0.62
C ALA A 122 -13.91 2.11 -0.42
N ARG A 123 -13.16 1.07 -0.81
CA ARG A 123 -13.56 -0.32 -0.60
C ARG A 123 -13.46 -0.74 0.86
N TRP A 124 -12.34 -0.46 1.51
CA TRP A 124 -12.07 -0.89 2.87
C TRP A 124 -12.98 -0.20 3.89
N LEU A 125 -13.18 1.12 3.76
CA LEU A 125 -14.07 1.89 4.64
C LEU A 125 -15.56 1.75 4.26
N GLY A 126 -15.84 1.47 3.00
CA GLY A 126 -17.21 1.31 2.51
C GLY A 126 -17.93 0.13 3.15
N ASN A 127 -19.23 0.27 3.43
CA ASN A 127 -20.07 -0.76 4.07
C ASN A 127 -19.48 -1.32 5.36
N GLN A 128 -18.65 -0.54 6.06
CA GLN A 128 -18.00 -0.94 7.32
C GLN A 128 -17.16 -2.24 7.22
N ARG A 129 -16.62 -2.54 6.03
CA ARG A 129 -15.87 -3.77 5.77
C ARG A 129 -14.64 -3.92 6.66
N PHE A 130 -13.95 -2.82 7.01
CA PHE A 130 -12.85 -2.81 7.97
C PHE A 130 -13.22 -3.43 9.32
N TYR A 131 -14.45 -3.16 9.78
CA TYR A 131 -14.96 -3.75 11.03
C TYR A 131 -15.33 -5.22 10.85
N HIS A 132 -16.04 -5.54 9.78
CA HIS A 132 -16.47 -6.91 9.50
C HIS A 132 -15.30 -7.87 9.27
N LEU A 133 -14.29 -7.45 8.54
CA LEU A 133 -13.05 -8.21 8.33
C LEU A 133 -12.33 -8.50 9.64
N ASN A 134 -12.24 -7.50 10.53
CA ASN A 134 -11.60 -7.63 11.83
C ASN A 134 -12.35 -8.62 12.74
N VAL A 135 -13.68 -8.46 12.86
CA VAL A 135 -14.51 -9.32 13.72
C VAL A 135 -14.53 -10.78 13.24
N THR A 136 -14.52 -11.01 11.94
CA THR A 136 -14.49 -12.38 11.36
C THR A 136 -13.09 -12.99 11.33
N GLY A 137 -12.04 -12.24 11.71
CA GLY A 137 -10.66 -12.72 11.65
C GLY A 137 -10.13 -12.91 10.22
N LYS A 138 -10.82 -12.36 9.20
CA LYS A 138 -10.45 -12.43 7.79
C LYS A 138 -9.67 -11.22 7.31
N GLU A 139 -9.40 -10.27 8.22
CA GLU A 139 -8.63 -9.08 7.89
C GLU A 139 -7.18 -9.47 7.56
N PRO A 140 -6.67 -9.08 6.38
CA PRO A 140 -5.27 -9.27 6.07
C PRO A 140 -4.40 -8.51 7.09
N PRO A 141 -3.25 -9.07 7.53
CA PRO A 141 -2.40 -8.43 8.51
C PRO A 141 -1.87 -7.08 8.00
N ASN A 142 -1.86 -6.07 8.89
CA ASN A 142 -1.39 -4.70 8.63
C ASN A 142 -2.04 -4.04 7.40
N PRO A 143 -3.36 -3.86 7.37
CA PRO A 143 -4.08 -3.28 6.21
C PRO A 143 -3.60 -1.85 5.90
N GLU A 144 -3.23 -1.07 6.91
CA GLU A 144 -2.68 0.28 6.77
C GLU A 144 -1.38 0.29 5.97
N TYR A 145 -0.48 -0.66 6.23
CA TYR A 145 0.77 -0.82 5.49
C TYR A 145 0.52 -1.25 4.04
N ARG A 146 -0.45 -2.14 3.83
CA ARG A 146 -0.81 -2.61 2.48
C ARG A 146 -1.42 -1.50 1.63
N ILE A 147 -2.23 -0.63 2.23
CA ILE A 147 -2.84 0.51 1.52
C ILE A 147 -1.79 1.61 1.26
N SER A 148 -0.87 1.88 2.19
CA SER A 148 0.14 2.93 2.05
C SER A 148 1.37 2.47 1.27
N ASP A 149 2.13 1.51 1.83
CA ASP A 149 3.46 1.15 1.34
C ASP A 149 3.42 0.09 0.23
N ASP A 150 2.62 -0.98 0.39
CA ASP A 150 2.52 -1.99 -0.66
C ASP A 150 1.92 -1.43 -1.95
N THR A 151 1.02 -0.46 -1.87
CA THR A 151 0.51 0.25 -3.05
C THR A 151 1.62 1.03 -3.76
N ARG A 152 2.54 1.63 -3.01
CA ARG A 152 3.72 2.29 -3.56
C ARG A 152 4.61 1.30 -4.29
N TRP A 153 4.98 0.19 -3.62
CA TRP A 153 5.81 -0.86 -4.21
C TRP A 153 5.14 -1.62 -5.36
N ALA A 154 3.80 -1.58 -5.45
CA ALA A 154 3.06 -2.16 -6.56
C ALA A 154 2.94 -1.23 -7.78
N THR A 155 3.08 0.08 -7.60
CA THR A 155 2.92 1.07 -8.69
C THR A 155 4.24 1.60 -9.23
N GLU A 156 5.11 2.15 -8.37
CA GLU A 156 6.36 2.80 -8.78
C GLU A 156 7.27 1.84 -9.58
N PRO A 157 7.60 0.63 -9.06
CA PRO A 157 8.44 -0.30 -9.80
C PRO A 157 7.82 -0.79 -11.12
N LEU A 158 6.50 -0.92 -11.20
CA LEU A 158 5.85 -1.39 -12.42
C LEU A 158 5.98 -0.37 -13.57
N VAL A 159 5.87 0.93 -13.26
CA VAL A 159 6.12 1.99 -14.24
C VAL A 159 7.59 1.95 -14.67
N ASP A 160 8.53 1.85 -13.73
CA ASP A 160 9.96 1.76 -14.03
C ASP A 160 10.32 0.53 -14.86
N LEU A 161 9.74 -0.64 -14.54
CA LEU A 161 9.91 -1.87 -15.32
C LEU A 161 9.36 -1.73 -16.73
N GLY A 162 8.19 -1.07 -16.89
CA GLY A 162 7.60 -0.80 -18.21
C GLY A 162 8.49 0.13 -19.05
N ILE A 163 9.01 1.20 -18.45
CA ILE A 163 9.96 2.12 -19.07
C ILE A 163 11.23 1.39 -19.49
N GLY A 164 11.83 0.64 -18.55
CA GLY A 164 13.06 -0.10 -18.81
C GLY A 164 12.90 -1.15 -19.90
N LEU A 165 11.77 -1.89 -19.89
CA LEU A 165 11.48 -2.89 -20.94
C LEU A 165 11.32 -2.24 -22.32
N LEU A 166 10.55 -1.14 -22.42
CA LEU A 166 10.38 -0.42 -23.67
C LEU A 166 11.72 0.11 -24.19
N SER A 167 12.54 0.70 -23.30
CA SER A 167 13.88 1.20 -23.66
C SER A 167 14.81 0.06 -24.08
N ALA A 168 14.77 -1.09 -23.39
CA ALA A 168 15.59 -2.26 -23.75
C ALA A 168 15.20 -2.83 -25.12
N VAL A 169 13.89 -2.96 -25.41
CA VAL A 169 13.42 -3.46 -26.70
C VAL A 169 13.76 -2.49 -27.84
N ALA A 170 13.49 -1.19 -27.64
CA ALA A 170 13.79 -0.16 -28.64
C ALA A 170 15.30 -0.05 -28.89
N GLY A 171 16.12 -0.05 -27.82
CA GLY A 171 17.57 -0.05 -27.90
C GLY A 171 18.12 -1.30 -28.60
N ALA A 172 17.65 -2.49 -28.20
CA ALA A 172 18.05 -3.75 -28.88
C ALA A 172 17.75 -3.69 -30.37
N ALA A 173 16.54 -3.29 -30.77
CA ALA A 173 16.16 -3.21 -32.18
C ALA A 173 17.07 -2.24 -32.95
N ALA A 174 17.33 -1.04 -32.41
CA ALA A 174 18.16 -0.03 -33.03
C ALA A 174 19.63 -0.47 -33.17
N PHE A 175 20.22 -0.97 -32.08
CA PHE A 175 21.65 -1.28 -32.02
C PHE A 175 22.01 -2.64 -32.64
N ILE A 176 21.11 -3.63 -32.65
CA ILE A 176 21.26 -4.85 -33.42
C ILE A 176 21.29 -4.50 -34.91
N SER A 177 20.44 -3.58 -35.37
CA SER A 177 20.48 -3.09 -36.78
C SER A 177 21.84 -2.47 -37.14
N ILE A 178 22.44 -1.69 -36.23
CA ILE A 178 23.77 -1.11 -36.41
C ILE A 178 24.86 -2.19 -36.48
N LEU A 179 24.84 -3.15 -35.53
CA LEU A 179 25.78 -4.28 -35.52
C LEU A 179 25.66 -5.13 -36.80
N TRP A 180 24.44 -5.28 -37.32
CA TRP A 180 24.19 -6.02 -38.54
C TRP A 180 24.75 -5.31 -39.75
N THR A 181 24.45 -4.03 -39.94
CA THR A 181 24.80 -3.26 -41.13
C THR A 181 26.27 -2.86 -41.17
N VAL A 182 26.83 -2.40 -40.04
CA VAL A 182 28.21 -1.92 -39.98
C VAL A 182 29.21 -3.07 -39.77
N GLY A 183 28.86 -4.09 -38.96
CA GLY A 183 29.72 -5.25 -38.69
C GLY A 183 29.97 -6.11 -39.95
N GLY A 184 28.98 -6.19 -40.84
CA GLY A 184 29.09 -6.97 -42.08
C GLY A 184 29.27 -8.47 -41.86
N ALA A 185 29.84 -9.18 -42.82
CA ALA A 185 30.12 -10.61 -42.75
C ALA A 185 31.58 -10.89 -42.43
N LEU A 186 31.87 -11.94 -41.66
CA LEU A 186 33.21 -12.44 -41.40
C LEU A 186 33.45 -13.67 -42.27
N THR A 187 34.48 -13.63 -43.14
CA THR A 187 34.93 -14.78 -43.92
C THR A 187 36.12 -15.43 -43.20
N LEU A 188 35.94 -16.67 -42.79
CA LEU A 188 37.01 -17.51 -42.22
C LEU A 188 37.53 -18.44 -43.31
N ASP A 189 38.83 -18.28 -43.64
CA ASP A 189 39.50 -19.14 -44.60
C ASP A 189 40.16 -20.30 -43.85
N LEU A 190 39.66 -21.51 -43.99
CA LEU A 190 40.13 -22.69 -43.26
C LEU A 190 41.30 -23.40 -43.93
N GLY A 191 41.99 -22.76 -44.87
CA GLY A 191 43.23 -23.28 -45.49
C GLY A 191 43.09 -24.47 -46.42
N SER A 192 41.86 -24.98 -46.65
CA SER A 192 41.56 -26.13 -47.51
C SER A 192 40.69 -25.73 -48.73
N GLY A 193 40.66 -24.46 -49.11
CA GLY A 193 39.82 -23.97 -50.22
C GLY A 193 38.33 -23.81 -49.86
N THR A 194 37.96 -24.05 -48.58
CA THR A 194 36.62 -23.81 -48.05
C THR A 194 36.58 -22.51 -47.25
N SER A 195 35.94 -21.45 -47.78
CA SER A 195 35.68 -20.22 -47.05
C SER A 195 34.28 -20.32 -46.42
N PHE A 196 34.18 -20.13 -45.10
CA PHE A 196 32.91 -20.04 -44.39
C PHE A 196 32.61 -18.58 -44.06
N THR A 197 31.47 -18.08 -44.55
CA THR A 197 31.04 -16.70 -44.32
C THR A 197 29.93 -16.64 -43.30
N ILE A 198 30.20 -15.97 -42.18
CA ILE A 198 29.20 -15.70 -41.12
C ILE A 198 28.61 -14.31 -41.32
N PRO A 199 27.34 -14.19 -41.74
CA PRO A 199 26.71 -12.89 -41.89
C PRO A 199 26.45 -12.29 -40.50
N ALA A 200 26.60 -10.98 -40.36
CA ALA A 200 26.33 -10.23 -39.11
C ALA A 200 26.99 -10.83 -37.86
N TYR A 201 28.25 -11.31 -37.98
CA TYR A 201 28.97 -12.03 -36.92
C TYR A 201 28.97 -11.27 -35.59
N MET A 202 29.03 -9.92 -35.59
CA MET A 202 28.99 -9.10 -34.38
C MET A 202 27.69 -9.24 -33.60
N VAL A 203 26.56 -9.49 -34.28
CA VAL A 203 25.29 -9.77 -33.60
C VAL A 203 25.35 -11.10 -32.87
N TRP A 204 25.92 -12.13 -33.50
CA TRP A 204 26.08 -13.44 -32.88
C TRP A 204 27.03 -13.40 -31.69
N VAL A 205 28.13 -12.66 -31.78
CA VAL A 205 29.06 -12.42 -30.66
C VAL A 205 28.34 -11.69 -29.51
N ALA A 206 27.54 -10.68 -29.82
CA ALA A 206 26.78 -9.95 -28.80
C ALA A 206 25.74 -10.84 -28.12
N LEU A 207 25.01 -11.65 -28.86
CA LEU A 207 24.03 -12.58 -28.29
C LEU A 207 24.71 -13.67 -27.44
N ALA A 208 25.78 -14.29 -27.93
CA ALA A 208 26.52 -15.31 -27.20
C ALA A 208 27.08 -14.76 -25.89
N TYR A 209 27.72 -13.59 -25.93
CA TYR A 209 28.25 -12.93 -24.75
C TYR A 209 27.11 -12.59 -23.75
N GLY A 210 26.01 -12.02 -24.24
CA GLY A 210 24.87 -11.65 -23.41
C GLY A 210 24.23 -12.86 -22.72
N VAL A 211 24.03 -13.96 -23.43
CA VAL A 211 23.47 -15.20 -22.87
C VAL A 211 24.42 -15.81 -21.84
N ILE A 212 25.72 -15.88 -22.11
CA ILE A 212 26.73 -16.42 -21.16
C ILE A 212 26.80 -15.53 -19.91
N ALA A 213 26.93 -14.21 -20.07
CA ALA A 213 27.00 -13.27 -18.97
C ALA A 213 25.75 -13.29 -18.11
N SER A 214 24.56 -13.22 -18.74
CA SER A 214 23.28 -13.27 -18.05
C SER A 214 23.02 -14.60 -17.37
N GLY A 215 23.36 -15.71 -18.03
CA GLY A 215 23.25 -17.05 -17.46
C GLY A 215 24.13 -17.23 -16.21
N LEU A 216 25.36 -16.74 -16.23
CA LEU A 216 26.27 -16.76 -15.10
C LEU A 216 25.75 -15.90 -13.94
N MET A 217 25.25 -14.70 -14.23
CA MET A 217 24.66 -13.82 -13.22
C MET A 217 23.40 -14.43 -12.60
N MET A 218 22.54 -15.07 -13.41
CA MET A 218 21.34 -15.73 -12.91
C MET A 218 21.67 -16.95 -12.05
N TRP A 219 22.64 -17.77 -12.47
CA TRP A 219 23.07 -18.95 -11.72
C TRP A 219 23.59 -18.61 -10.32
N VAL A 220 24.40 -17.54 -10.18
CA VAL A 220 24.95 -17.11 -8.90
C VAL A 220 23.97 -16.22 -8.11
N GLY A 221 23.15 -15.42 -8.81
CA GLY A 221 22.23 -14.47 -8.20
C GLY A 221 20.90 -15.06 -7.74
N ALA A 222 20.41 -16.13 -8.37
CA ALA A 222 19.10 -16.71 -8.04
C ALA A 222 18.91 -17.05 -6.54
N PRO A 223 19.90 -17.60 -5.81
CA PRO A 223 19.75 -17.87 -4.38
C PRO A 223 19.61 -16.62 -3.52
N LEU A 224 20.04 -15.46 -4.01
CA LEU A 224 20.03 -14.19 -3.25
C LEU A 224 18.62 -13.79 -2.81
N VAL A 225 17.61 -14.06 -3.62
CA VAL A 225 16.19 -13.78 -3.29
C VAL A 225 15.78 -14.43 -1.98
N GLY A 226 16.18 -15.69 -1.76
CA GLY A 226 15.92 -16.42 -0.52
C GLY A 226 16.64 -15.80 0.70
N TYR A 227 17.86 -15.31 0.53
CA TYR A 227 18.60 -14.63 1.61
C TYR A 227 17.95 -13.29 1.98
N VAL A 228 17.53 -12.50 0.99
CA VAL A 228 16.80 -11.24 1.20
C VAL A 228 15.47 -11.51 1.93
N GLY A 229 14.73 -12.53 1.51
CA GLY A 229 13.48 -12.92 2.18
C GLY A 229 13.66 -13.25 3.65
N ARG A 230 14.65 -14.11 3.98
CA ARG A 230 14.95 -14.48 5.38
C ARG A 230 15.43 -13.29 6.23
N LYS A 231 16.21 -12.37 5.64
CA LYS A 231 16.63 -11.14 6.32
C LYS A 231 15.40 -10.26 6.64
N ASN A 232 14.51 -10.04 5.66
CA ASN A 232 13.31 -9.21 5.83
C ASN A 232 12.34 -9.81 6.86
N GLU A 233 12.21 -11.13 6.92
CA GLU A 233 11.44 -11.85 7.93
C GLU A 233 11.99 -11.59 9.35
N ALA A 234 13.30 -11.71 9.53
CA ALA A 234 13.93 -11.43 10.82
C ALA A 234 13.77 -9.96 11.25
N GLU A 235 13.90 -9.00 10.33
CA GLU A 235 13.61 -7.59 10.59
C GLU A 235 12.13 -7.37 10.98
N GLY A 236 11.21 -8.10 10.36
CA GLY A 236 9.78 -8.08 10.70
C GLY A 236 9.55 -8.54 12.14
N HIS A 237 10.14 -9.65 12.56
CA HIS A 237 10.05 -10.14 13.95
C HIS A 237 10.63 -9.16 14.97
N PHE A 238 11.79 -8.57 14.67
CA PHE A 238 12.40 -7.57 15.55
C PHE A 238 11.50 -6.33 15.68
N ARG A 239 10.96 -5.83 14.58
CA ARG A 239 10.04 -4.68 14.57
C ARG A 239 8.77 -4.96 15.37
N PHE A 240 8.19 -6.15 15.21
CA PHE A 240 7.04 -6.59 15.98
C PHE A 240 7.33 -6.62 17.49
N GLY A 241 8.51 -7.13 17.89
CA GLY A 241 8.95 -7.10 19.29
C GLY A 241 9.04 -5.68 19.86
N MET A 242 9.64 -4.74 19.12
CA MET A 242 9.70 -3.33 19.55
C MET A 242 8.32 -2.69 19.68
N MET A 243 7.41 -2.97 18.73
CA MET A 243 6.04 -2.44 18.76
C MET A 243 5.29 -2.95 19.99
N ARG A 244 5.43 -4.24 20.32
CA ARG A 244 4.84 -4.83 21.52
C ARG A 244 5.32 -4.15 22.81
N VAL A 245 6.61 -3.86 22.93
CA VAL A 245 7.16 -3.12 24.10
C VAL A 245 6.58 -1.72 24.16
N ARG A 246 6.50 -1.02 23.02
CA ARG A 246 5.92 0.33 22.95
C ARG A 246 4.45 0.34 23.37
N ASP A 247 3.68 -0.61 22.88
CA ASP A 247 2.24 -0.69 23.16
C ASP A 247 1.93 -1.03 24.64
N ASN A 248 2.89 -1.68 25.32
CA ASN A 248 2.82 -2.02 26.74
C ASN A 248 3.81 -1.23 27.60
N ALA A 249 4.22 -0.04 27.16
CA ALA A 249 5.32 0.72 27.77
C ALA A 249 5.11 0.99 29.26
N GLU A 250 3.90 1.36 29.67
CA GLU A 250 3.56 1.62 31.07
C GLU A 250 3.72 0.35 31.93
N SER A 251 3.19 -0.78 31.48
CA SER A 251 3.28 -2.05 32.20
C SER A 251 4.72 -2.53 32.33
N VAL A 252 5.51 -2.40 31.25
CA VAL A 252 6.94 -2.75 31.25
C VAL A 252 7.72 -1.85 32.19
N ALA A 253 7.42 -0.55 32.21
CA ALA A 253 8.06 0.42 33.11
C ALA A 253 7.71 0.17 34.58
N LEU A 254 6.45 -0.07 34.91
CA LEU A 254 6.00 -0.37 36.26
C LEU A 254 6.64 -1.64 36.83
N MET A 255 6.85 -2.66 35.99
CA MET A 255 7.53 -3.91 36.37
C MET A 255 9.06 -3.85 36.31
N ASN A 256 9.65 -2.68 35.98
CA ASN A 256 11.10 -2.54 35.73
C ASN A 256 11.67 -3.56 34.73
N GLY A 257 10.83 -3.97 33.72
CA GLY A 257 11.13 -5.02 32.78
C GLY A 257 12.12 -4.65 31.65
N GLY A 258 12.61 -3.40 31.60
CA GLY A 258 13.41 -2.89 30.48
C GLY A 258 14.67 -3.72 30.16
N ARG A 259 15.40 -4.22 31.17
CA ARG A 259 16.58 -5.08 30.96
C ARG A 259 16.22 -6.44 30.36
N TYR A 260 15.08 -6.99 30.74
CA TYR A 260 14.59 -8.27 30.21
C TYR A 260 14.18 -8.13 28.75
N GLU A 261 13.42 -7.08 28.42
CA GLU A 261 13.03 -6.79 27.05
C GLU A 261 14.24 -6.46 26.17
N GLN A 262 15.23 -5.73 26.69
CA GLN A 262 16.50 -5.48 26.00
C GLN A 262 17.22 -6.78 25.61
N ALA A 263 17.27 -7.76 26.53
CA ALA A 263 17.90 -9.05 26.23
C ALA A 263 17.12 -9.87 25.19
N ILE A 264 15.78 -9.80 25.16
CA ILE A 264 14.96 -10.46 24.15
C ILE A 264 15.16 -9.79 22.78
N LEU A 265 15.04 -8.47 22.73
CA LEU A 265 15.23 -7.70 21.49
C LEU A 265 16.64 -7.82 20.95
N GLY A 266 17.66 -7.86 21.83
CA GLY A 266 19.05 -8.10 21.46
C GLY A 266 19.23 -9.43 20.73
N ARG A 267 18.72 -10.53 21.27
CA ARG A 267 18.76 -11.86 20.60
C ARG A 267 18.00 -11.88 19.28
N SER A 268 16.88 -11.17 19.20
CA SER A 268 16.13 -11.02 17.95
C SER A 268 16.95 -10.27 16.91
N TYR A 269 17.67 -9.22 17.30
CA TYR A 269 18.54 -8.44 16.43
C TYR A 269 19.78 -9.23 16.00
N ASP A 270 20.37 -10.04 16.88
CA ASP A 270 21.47 -10.94 16.52
C ASP A 270 21.08 -11.88 15.37
N SER A 271 19.83 -12.35 15.37
CA SER A 271 19.28 -13.13 14.24
C SER A 271 19.24 -12.33 12.93
N VAL A 272 18.87 -11.03 13.00
CA VAL A 272 18.90 -10.13 11.83
C VAL A 272 20.32 -10.00 11.30
N VAL A 273 21.30 -9.74 12.18
CA VAL A 273 22.72 -9.60 11.83
C VAL A 273 23.24 -10.87 11.16
N ALA A 274 22.96 -12.04 11.74
CA ALA A 274 23.43 -13.32 11.19
C ALA A 274 22.89 -13.57 9.77
N ARG A 275 21.59 -13.32 9.54
CA ARG A 275 20.96 -13.47 8.23
C ARG A 275 21.45 -12.41 7.23
N TRP A 276 21.69 -11.19 7.69
CA TRP A 276 22.26 -10.14 6.87
C TRP A 276 23.70 -10.48 6.43
N MET A 277 24.54 -10.96 7.33
CA MET A 277 25.91 -11.38 7.00
C MET A 277 25.93 -12.52 5.97
N ALA A 278 25.01 -13.46 6.06
CA ALA A 278 24.86 -14.50 5.04
C ALA A 278 24.50 -13.93 3.65
N MET A 279 23.66 -12.89 3.60
CA MET A 279 23.34 -12.16 2.38
C MET A 279 24.57 -11.39 1.84
N VAL A 280 25.36 -10.74 2.70
CA VAL A 280 26.57 -9.99 2.32
C VAL A 280 27.57 -10.87 1.57
N TRP A 281 27.83 -12.08 2.06
CA TRP A 281 28.72 -13.03 1.37
C TRP A 281 28.21 -13.38 -0.04
N ARG A 282 26.91 -13.55 -0.21
CA ARG A 282 26.32 -13.81 -1.54
C ARG A 282 26.42 -12.60 -2.46
N HIS A 283 26.22 -11.38 -1.93
CA HIS A 283 26.48 -10.15 -2.68
C HIS A 283 27.93 -10.05 -3.13
N GLY A 284 28.89 -10.43 -2.28
CA GLY A 284 30.30 -10.46 -2.65
C GLY A 284 30.57 -11.34 -3.87
N HIS A 285 30.03 -12.55 -3.93
CA HIS A 285 30.17 -13.44 -5.09
C HIS A 285 29.57 -12.83 -6.36
N LEU A 286 28.37 -12.23 -6.25
CA LEU A 286 27.73 -11.57 -7.39
C LEU A 286 28.52 -10.36 -7.88
N THR A 287 29.04 -9.55 -6.94
CA THR A 287 29.87 -8.37 -7.25
C THR A 287 31.17 -8.78 -7.95
N TRP A 288 31.78 -9.90 -7.54
CA TRP A 288 32.99 -10.42 -8.21
C TRP A 288 32.71 -10.74 -9.69
N ILE A 289 31.59 -11.41 -9.99
CA ILE A 289 31.18 -11.70 -11.38
C ILE A 289 30.91 -10.42 -12.16
N THR A 290 30.13 -9.51 -11.59
CA THR A 290 29.78 -8.24 -12.24
C THR A 290 31.02 -7.43 -12.61
N ASN A 291 31.99 -7.35 -11.68
CA ASN A 291 33.24 -6.63 -11.90
C ASN A 291 34.21 -7.36 -12.85
N SER A 292 34.04 -8.67 -13.06
CA SER A 292 34.81 -9.41 -14.04
C SER A 292 34.25 -9.29 -15.45
N VAL A 293 32.91 -9.38 -15.57
CA VAL A 293 32.20 -9.33 -16.86
C VAL A 293 32.04 -7.89 -17.37
N GLY A 294 31.80 -6.93 -16.48
CA GLY A 294 31.56 -5.52 -16.86
C GLY A 294 32.62 -4.91 -17.77
N PRO A 295 33.91 -4.90 -17.38
CA PRO A 295 35.00 -4.34 -18.18
C PRO A 295 35.21 -5.04 -19.53
N MET A 296 34.79 -6.28 -19.69
CA MET A 296 34.91 -7.01 -20.95
C MET A 296 33.92 -6.52 -22.03
N LYS A 297 32.80 -5.90 -21.64
CA LYS A 297 31.77 -5.42 -22.57
C LYS A 297 32.32 -4.51 -23.68
N PRO A 298 33.15 -3.48 -23.44
CA PRO A 298 33.73 -2.67 -24.51
C PRO A 298 34.92 -3.34 -25.19
N ILE A 299 35.63 -4.28 -24.57
CA ILE A 299 36.86 -4.91 -25.11
C ILE A 299 36.49 -5.99 -26.13
N VAL A 300 35.51 -6.83 -25.84
CA VAL A 300 35.12 -7.95 -26.72
C VAL A 300 34.84 -7.48 -28.16
N PRO A 301 33.99 -6.46 -28.42
CA PRO A 301 33.74 -6.01 -29.76
C PRO A 301 35.00 -5.46 -30.47
N LEU A 302 35.91 -4.84 -29.71
CA LEU A 302 37.19 -4.36 -30.30
C LEU A 302 38.06 -5.52 -30.77
N LEU A 303 38.16 -6.61 -29.97
CA LEU A 303 38.92 -7.80 -30.36
C LEU A 303 38.34 -8.45 -31.64
N PHE A 304 37.03 -8.51 -31.75
CA PHE A 304 36.37 -9.11 -32.94
C PHE A 304 36.33 -8.16 -34.15
N ALA A 305 36.42 -6.84 -33.96
CA ALA A 305 36.52 -5.86 -35.05
C ALA A 305 37.98 -5.64 -35.54
N ALA A 306 38.98 -5.90 -34.70
CA ALA A 306 40.40 -5.65 -34.96
C ALA A 306 40.90 -6.28 -36.27
N PRO A 307 40.61 -7.55 -36.64
CA PRO A 307 41.07 -8.14 -37.89
C PRO A 307 40.57 -7.34 -39.12
N LYS A 308 39.34 -6.90 -39.13
CA LYS A 308 38.75 -6.11 -40.21
C LYS A 308 39.25 -4.66 -40.27
N TYR A 309 39.61 -4.11 -39.11
CA TYR A 309 40.25 -2.80 -39.10
C TYR A 309 41.71 -2.88 -39.68
N LEU A 310 42.43 -3.93 -39.30
CA LEU A 310 43.81 -4.15 -39.82
C LEU A 310 43.83 -4.50 -41.30
N SER A 311 42.79 -5.15 -41.83
CA SER A 311 42.65 -5.39 -43.29
C SER A 311 42.21 -4.15 -44.09
N GLY A 312 41.79 -3.07 -43.41
CA GLY A 312 41.27 -1.86 -44.06
C GLY A 312 39.76 -1.90 -44.39
N ASP A 313 39.05 -2.96 -44.01
CA ASP A 313 37.60 -3.12 -44.28
C ASP A 313 36.71 -2.25 -43.37
N LEU A 314 37.24 -1.82 -42.22
CA LEU A 314 36.57 -0.95 -41.28
C LEU A 314 37.42 0.27 -40.93
N THR A 315 36.79 1.43 -40.78
CA THR A 315 37.41 2.66 -40.29
C THR A 315 37.46 2.67 -38.74
N LEU A 316 38.31 3.52 -38.16
CA LEU A 316 38.37 3.69 -36.69
C LEU A 316 37.01 4.10 -36.11
N GLY A 317 36.29 4.99 -36.80
CA GLY A 317 34.96 5.39 -36.38
C GLY A 317 33.92 4.25 -36.43
N GLN A 318 34.02 3.35 -37.40
CA GLN A 318 33.18 2.16 -37.44
C GLN A 318 33.47 1.18 -36.31
N VAL A 319 34.75 0.99 -35.97
CA VAL A 319 35.15 0.13 -34.84
C VAL A 319 34.60 0.68 -33.50
N THR A 320 34.76 1.98 -33.27
CA THR A 320 34.22 2.63 -32.05
C THR A 320 32.70 2.64 -32.04
N GLN A 321 32.05 2.82 -33.21
CA GLN A 321 30.60 2.70 -33.36
C GLN A 321 30.09 1.30 -33.00
N LEU A 322 30.74 0.25 -33.49
CA LEU A 322 30.41 -1.14 -33.20
C LEU A 322 30.60 -1.46 -31.69
N ALA A 323 31.70 -0.96 -31.09
CA ALA A 323 31.93 -1.16 -29.65
C ALA A 323 30.84 -0.52 -28.78
N ALA A 324 30.43 0.71 -29.11
CA ALA A 324 29.34 1.38 -28.43
C ALA A 324 28.00 0.68 -28.64
N ALA A 325 27.68 0.27 -29.88
CA ALA A 325 26.46 -0.46 -30.20
C ALA A 325 26.38 -1.82 -29.49
N PHE A 326 27.51 -2.52 -29.34
CA PHE A 326 27.59 -3.77 -28.60
C PHE A 326 27.25 -3.58 -27.14
N VAL A 327 27.75 -2.54 -26.48
CA VAL A 327 27.45 -2.22 -25.10
C VAL A 327 25.95 -1.98 -24.90
N GLU A 328 25.30 -1.23 -25.79
CA GLU A 328 23.85 -0.97 -25.72
C GLU A 328 23.03 -2.26 -25.87
N VAL A 329 23.42 -3.16 -26.78
CA VAL A 329 22.80 -4.48 -26.90
C VAL A 329 22.96 -5.30 -25.63
N GLN A 330 24.15 -5.22 -24.96
CA GLN A 330 24.39 -5.92 -23.69
C GLN A 330 23.51 -5.36 -22.57
N ILE A 331 23.31 -4.03 -22.50
CA ILE A 331 22.40 -3.41 -21.54
C ILE A 331 20.96 -3.93 -21.74
N ALA A 332 20.52 -4.02 -22.99
CA ALA A 332 19.20 -4.52 -23.33
C ALA A 332 19.02 -6.01 -22.96
N ILE A 333 20.00 -6.87 -23.22
CA ILE A 333 19.93 -8.31 -22.88
C ILE A 333 19.97 -8.50 -21.36
N SER A 334 20.84 -7.78 -20.65
CA SER A 334 20.99 -7.92 -19.19
C SER A 334 19.77 -7.39 -18.41
N TRP A 335 18.93 -6.56 -19.04
CA TRP A 335 17.80 -5.90 -18.40
C TRP A 335 16.89 -6.86 -17.61
N VAL A 336 16.57 -8.03 -18.17
CA VAL A 336 15.69 -9.02 -17.52
C VAL A 336 16.33 -9.56 -16.23
N VAL A 337 17.64 -9.86 -16.30
CA VAL A 337 18.39 -10.41 -15.14
C VAL A 337 18.57 -9.35 -14.07
N ASP A 338 18.90 -8.12 -14.47
CA ASP A 338 19.14 -6.99 -13.56
C ASP A 338 17.87 -6.58 -12.82
N ASN A 339 16.69 -6.79 -13.40
CA ASN A 339 15.41 -6.44 -12.80
C ASN A 339 14.66 -7.62 -12.17
N TYR A 340 15.20 -8.83 -12.16
CA TYR A 340 14.52 -10.02 -11.63
C TYR A 340 14.05 -9.84 -10.17
N ASN A 341 14.89 -9.30 -9.30
CA ASN A 341 14.55 -9.04 -7.89
C ASN A 341 13.43 -7.99 -7.78
N ARG A 342 13.48 -6.93 -8.57
CA ARG A 342 12.44 -5.88 -8.59
C ARG A 342 11.09 -6.42 -9.05
N VAL A 343 11.07 -7.35 -10.01
CA VAL A 343 9.85 -8.05 -10.44
C VAL A 343 9.29 -8.90 -9.30
N ALA A 344 10.14 -9.60 -8.55
CA ALA A 344 9.73 -10.42 -7.42
C ALA A 344 9.14 -9.57 -6.27
N GLU A 345 9.78 -8.45 -5.93
CA GLU A 345 9.30 -7.50 -4.92
C GLU A 345 7.97 -6.85 -5.33
N TRP A 346 7.89 -6.41 -6.59
CA TRP A 346 6.65 -5.90 -7.16
C TRP A 346 5.51 -6.90 -7.07
N TYR A 347 5.75 -8.16 -7.47
CA TYR A 347 4.74 -9.20 -7.40
C TYR A 347 4.26 -9.45 -5.97
N ALA A 348 5.18 -9.51 -5.00
CA ALA A 348 4.84 -9.71 -3.61
C ALA A 348 3.93 -8.59 -3.07
N SER A 349 4.26 -7.33 -3.39
CA SER A 349 3.46 -6.17 -2.98
C SER A 349 2.13 -6.09 -3.72
N GLY A 350 2.11 -6.36 -5.03
CA GLY A 350 0.89 -6.46 -5.82
C GLY A 350 -0.07 -7.53 -5.29
N LYS A 351 0.47 -8.70 -4.88
CA LYS A 351 -0.33 -9.76 -4.25
C LYS A 351 -0.95 -9.29 -2.93
N ARG A 352 -0.16 -8.64 -2.04
CA ARG A 352 -0.67 -8.13 -0.76
C ARG A 352 -1.76 -7.05 -0.93
N VAL A 353 -1.64 -6.21 -1.96
CA VAL A 353 -2.70 -5.26 -2.33
C VAL A 353 -3.96 -6.01 -2.78
N MET A 354 -3.81 -7.04 -3.61
CA MET A 354 -4.94 -7.85 -4.07
C MET A 354 -5.60 -8.66 -2.96
N ASP A 355 -4.86 -9.07 -1.93
CA ASP A 355 -5.42 -9.77 -0.76
C ASP A 355 -6.47 -8.88 -0.06
N ILE A 356 -6.22 -7.54 0.08
CA ILE A 356 -7.21 -6.61 0.64
C ILE A 356 -8.44 -6.52 -0.27
N VAL A 357 -8.24 -6.37 -1.58
CA VAL A 357 -9.35 -6.29 -2.53
C VAL A 357 -10.21 -7.54 -2.46
N THR A 358 -9.58 -8.71 -2.47
CA THR A 358 -10.26 -10.00 -2.41
C THR A 358 -10.98 -10.21 -1.06
N ALA A 359 -10.35 -9.81 0.05
CA ALA A 359 -10.97 -9.87 1.37
C ALA A 359 -12.21 -8.97 1.45
N CYS A 360 -12.12 -7.73 0.94
CA CYS A 360 -13.25 -6.80 0.90
C CYS A 360 -14.40 -7.30 0.00
N ASP A 361 -14.07 -7.84 -1.18
CA ASP A 361 -15.08 -8.34 -2.11
C ASP A 361 -15.70 -9.67 -1.60
N GLY A 362 -14.92 -10.50 -0.90
CA GLY A 362 -15.36 -11.77 -0.32
C GLY A 362 -16.31 -11.60 0.86
N ILE A 363 -16.05 -10.60 1.73
CA ILE A 363 -16.88 -10.39 2.93
C ILE A 363 -18.33 -10.04 2.59
N ASP A 364 -18.58 -9.29 1.52
CA ASP A 364 -19.93 -8.91 1.09
C ASP A 364 -20.78 -10.12 0.65
N GLY A 365 -20.14 -11.18 0.15
CA GLY A 365 -20.82 -12.40 -0.30
C GLY A 365 -21.03 -13.44 0.78
N GLU A 366 -20.22 -13.42 1.83
CA GLU A 366 -20.22 -14.43 2.89
C GLU A 366 -20.99 -14.04 4.14
N MET A 367 -21.22 -12.71 4.33
CA MET A 367 -21.94 -12.26 5.51
C MET A 367 -23.43 -12.47 5.35
N PRO A 368 -24.10 -13.09 6.35
CA PRO A 368 -25.54 -13.04 6.44
C PRO A 368 -25.97 -11.58 6.43
N LYS A 369 -27.01 -11.27 5.70
CA LYS A 369 -27.57 -9.91 5.75
C LYS A 369 -28.01 -9.63 7.18
N PRO A 370 -27.67 -8.46 7.75
CA PRO A 370 -28.21 -8.09 9.04
C PRO A 370 -29.74 -8.13 8.95
N PRO A 371 -30.43 -8.39 10.09
CA PRO A 371 -31.89 -8.43 10.10
C PRO A 371 -32.46 -7.20 9.38
N GLU A 372 -33.43 -7.42 8.49
CA GLU A 372 -34.05 -6.32 7.74
C GLU A 372 -34.64 -5.31 8.73
N ARG A 373 -34.17 -4.08 8.63
CA ARG A 373 -34.77 -2.98 9.38
C ARG A 373 -36.10 -2.60 8.71
N SER A 374 -37.17 -2.90 9.38
CA SER A 374 -38.49 -2.37 8.97
C SER A 374 -38.65 -0.96 9.52
N PRO A 375 -39.34 -0.08 8.76
CA PRO A 375 -39.76 1.21 9.31
C PRO A 375 -40.73 1.00 10.48
N GLU A 376 -40.73 1.95 11.40
CA GLU A 376 -41.59 1.96 12.58
C GLU A 376 -43.04 1.55 12.30
N THR A 377 -43.57 0.63 13.10
CA THR A 377 -44.99 0.27 13.05
C THR A 377 -45.60 0.44 14.46
N GLY A 378 -46.62 1.27 14.60
CA GLY A 378 -47.45 1.31 15.81
C GLY A 378 -46.88 2.10 17.01
N GLY A 379 -46.10 3.19 16.79
CA GLY A 379 -45.69 4.13 17.84
C GLY A 379 -44.40 3.77 18.59
N ALA A 380 -43.85 2.59 18.35
CA ALA A 380 -42.54 2.18 18.91
C ALA A 380 -41.41 2.71 18.03
N VAL A 381 -40.39 3.32 18.64
CA VAL A 381 -39.17 3.76 17.95
C VAL A 381 -38.21 2.61 17.73
N LEU A 382 -38.20 1.62 18.61
CA LEU A 382 -37.39 0.42 18.52
C LEU A 382 -38.22 -0.79 18.91
N ALA A 383 -38.21 -1.81 18.06
CA ALA A 383 -38.77 -3.11 18.43
C ALA A 383 -37.82 -4.22 17.99
N LEU A 384 -37.50 -5.09 18.92
CA LEU A 384 -36.78 -6.35 18.70
C LEU A 384 -37.76 -7.48 18.92
N ASP A 385 -37.87 -8.37 17.95
CA ASP A 385 -38.74 -9.54 18.07
C ASP A 385 -37.91 -10.82 17.90
N GLY A 386 -37.78 -11.56 19.02
CA GLY A 386 -37.12 -12.85 19.06
C GLY A 386 -35.67 -12.86 18.53
N ILE A 387 -34.90 -11.80 18.77
CA ILE A 387 -33.54 -11.71 18.27
C ILE A 387 -32.69 -12.81 18.90
N ALA A 388 -32.24 -13.75 18.05
CA ALA A 388 -31.24 -14.74 18.38
C ALA A 388 -29.89 -14.34 17.76
N VAL A 389 -28.82 -14.41 18.55
CA VAL A 389 -27.48 -14.01 18.13
C VAL A 389 -26.51 -15.15 18.31
N SER A 390 -25.74 -15.45 17.27
CA SER A 390 -24.63 -16.42 17.33
C SER A 390 -23.29 -15.76 17.06
N ASP A 391 -22.21 -16.42 17.53
CA ASP A 391 -20.87 -16.11 17.01
C ASP A 391 -20.69 -16.79 15.64
N GLY A 392 -19.64 -16.42 14.90
CA GLY A 392 -19.35 -17.02 13.59
C GLY A 392 -19.13 -18.54 13.61
N ASN A 393 -19.03 -19.16 14.82
CA ASN A 393 -18.84 -20.59 15.04
C ASN A 393 -20.12 -21.29 15.51
N SER A 394 -21.29 -20.70 15.27
CA SER A 394 -22.62 -21.24 15.64
C SER A 394 -22.88 -21.35 17.16
N ARG A 395 -22.04 -20.77 18.03
CA ARG A 395 -22.32 -20.70 19.46
C ARG A 395 -23.38 -19.61 19.70
N LYS A 396 -24.50 -20.00 20.27
CA LYS A 396 -25.55 -19.05 20.65
C LYS A 396 -25.06 -18.15 21.78
N LEU A 397 -25.06 -16.82 21.54
CA LEU A 397 -24.73 -15.78 22.51
C LEU A 397 -26.00 -15.23 23.16
N ILE A 398 -27.08 -15.14 22.39
CA ILE A 398 -28.41 -14.71 22.85
C ILE A 398 -29.42 -15.68 22.21
N SER A 399 -30.30 -16.27 23.04
CA SER A 399 -31.26 -17.28 22.55
C SER A 399 -32.51 -16.65 21.94
N ALA A 400 -33.06 -15.62 22.59
CA ALA A 400 -34.16 -14.79 22.10
C ALA A 400 -34.22 -13.52 22.96
N ALA A 401 -34.11 -12.36 22.33
CA ALA A 401 -34.28 -11.08 22.98
C ALA A 401 -35.46 -10.35 22.35
N SER A 402 -36.37 -9.85 23.16
CA SER A 402 -37.47 -9.00 22.72
C SER A 402 -37.47 -7.71 23.52
N LEU A 403 -37.47 -6.60 22.83
CA LEU A 403 -37.44 -5.26 23.43
C LEU A 403 -38.32 -4.33 22.60
N LYS A 404 -39.21 -3.63 23.24
CA LYS A 404 -40.02 -2.58 22.62
C LYS A 404 -39.79 -1.27 23.35
N VAL A 405 -39.45 -0.21 22.62
CA VAL A 405 -39.18 1.13 23.17
C VAL A 405 -40.12 2.11 22.47
N GLU A 406 -40.92 2.83 23.24
CA GLU A 406 -41.82 3.84 22.71
C GLU A 406 -41.13 5.17 22.48
N ARG A 407 -41.74 6.04 21.68
CA ARG A 407 -41.17 7.36 21.39
C ARG A 407 -41.06 8.21 22.66
N GLY A 408 -39.87 8.73 22.92
CA GLY A 408 -39.57 9.52 24.14
C GLY A 408 -39.31 8.68 25.39
N GLU A 409 -39.44 7.34 25.31
CA GLU A 409 -39.17 6.44 26.43
C GLU A 409 -37.67 6.28 26.68
N THR A 410 -37.28 6.20 27.95
CA THR A 410 -35.93 5.84 28.38
C THR A 410 -35.91 4.48 29.04
N VAL A 411 -35.16 3.56 28.48
CA VAL A 411 -35.04 2.18 28.93
C VAL A 411 -33.63 1.88 29.37
N HIS A 412 -33.46 1.26 30.52
CA HIS A 412 -32.18 0.73 30.97
C HIS A 412 -32.18 -0.79 30.91
N VAL A 413 -31.16 -1.35 30.28
CA VAL A 413 -30.91 -2.78 30.21
C VAL A 413 -29.69 -3.11 31.05
N SER A 414 -29.91 -3.75 32.19
CA SER A 414 -28.85 -4.18 33.09
C SER A 414 -28.58 -5.67 32.95
N GLY A 415 -27.41 -6.10 33.43
CA GLY A 415 -27.04 -7.51 33.44
C GLY A 415 -25.56 -7.69 33.69
N GLU A 416 -25.16 -8.90 34.09
CA GLU A 416 -23.76 -9.23 34.36
C GLU A 416 -22.85 -9.04 33.16
N SER A 417 -21.54 -8.90 33.40
CA SER A 417 -20.54 -8.86 32.33
C SER A 417 -20.60 -10.17 31.53
N SER A 418 -20.45 -10.11 30.22
CA SER A 418 -20.54 -11.25 29.28
C SER A 418 -21.95 -11.81 28.96
N THR A 419 -23.04 -11.16 29.36
CA THR A 419 -24.41 -11.58 29.01
C THR A 419 -24.85 -11.28 27.57
N GLY A 420 -23.96 -10.74 26.74
CA GLY A 420 -24.28 -10.44 25.35
C GLY A 420 -24.77 -9.00 25.09
N LYS A 421 -24.84 -8.12 26.09
CA LYS A 421 -25.30 -6.72 25.95
C LYS A 421 -24.61 -5.96 24.80
N SER A 422 -23.27 -5.95 24.79
CA SER A 422 -22.52 -5.27 23.73
C SER A 422 -22.70 -5.92 22.36
N VAL A 423 -23.04 -7.22 22.30
CA VAL A 423 -23.42 -7.87 21.04
C VAL A 423 -24.79 -7.39 20.57
N LEU A 424 -25.73 -7.23 21.51
CA LEU A 424 -27.05 -6.67 21.19
C LEU A 424 -26.94 -5.22 20.68
N VAL A 425 -26.08 -4.40 21.30
CA VAL A 425 -25.78 -3.04 20.81
C VAL A 425 -25.26 -3.09 19.37
N ARG A 426 -24.37 -4.04 19.04
CA ARG A 426 -23.85 -4.22 17.66
C ARG A 426 -24.93 -4.66 16.68
N VAL A 427 -25.87 -5.53 17.10
CA VAL A 427 -27.04 -5.90 16.28
C VAL A 427 -27.93 -4.68 16.02
N LEU A 428 -28.23 -3.91 17.06
CA LEU A 428 -29.02 -2.67 16.96
C LEU A 428 -28.36 -1.64 16.05
N SER A 429 -27.02 -1.61 16.03
CA SER A 429 -26.23 -0.74 15.15
C SER A 429 -26.12 -1.27 13.72
N GLY A 430 -26.60 -2.49 13.44
CA GLY A 430 -26.44 -3.16 12.13
C GLY A 430 -25.02 -3.66 11.85
N LEU A 431 -24.19 -3.76 12.90
CA LEU A 431 -22.79 -4.18 12.80
C LEU A 431 -22.58 -5.69 12.96
N TRP A 432 -23.56 -6.41 13.54
CA TRP A 432 -23.43 -7.84 13.80
C TRP A 432 -24.15 -8.67 12.74
N PRO A 433 -23.42 -9.49 11.98
CA PRO A 433 -23.99 -10.19 10.82
C PRO A 433 -24.76 -11.46 11.20
N CYS A 434 -24.45 -12.09 12.34
CA CYS A 434 -25.00 -13.40 12.71
C CYS A 434 -26.18 -13.23 13.69
N ALA A 435 -27.18 -12.44 13.32
CA ALA A 435 -28.40 -12.26 14.09
C ALA A 435 -29.62 -12.68 13.26
N GLU A 436 -30.52 -13.42 13.89
CA GLU A 436 -31.80 -13.85 13.33
C GLU A 436 -32.92 -13.16 14.11
N GLY A 437 -34.06 -12.90 13.49
CA GLY A 437 -35.22 -12.22 14.09
C GLY A 437 -35.56 -10.90 13.41
N GLY A 438 -36.51 -10.14 13.96
CA GLY A 438 -36.98 -8.87 13.42
C GLY A 438 -36.42 -7.66 14.19
N VAL A 439 -35.95 -6.65 13.47
CA VAL A 439 -35.54 -5.35 14.04
C VAL A 439 -36.36 -4.25 13.35
N ALA A 440 -37.25 -3.59 14.10
CA ALA A 440 -37.86 -2.36 13.65
C ALA A 440 -37.17 -1.18 14.35
N ALA A 441 -36.56 -0.29 13.57
CA ALA A 441 -35.81 0.86 14.06
C ALA A 441 -35.87 2.00 13.04
N PRO A 442 -35.63 3.27 13.46
CA PRO A 442 -35.49 4.39 12.53
C PRO A 442 -34.35 4.22 11.56
N ASP A 443 -34.33 5.04 10.51
CA ASP A 443 -33.18 5.11 9.61
C ASP A 443 -31.86 5.28 10.43
N SER A 444 -30.82 4.62 9.98
CA SER A 444 -29.50 4.64 10.64
C SER A 444 -28.96 6.05 10.90
N ARG A 445 -29.37 7.03 10.09
CA ARG A 445 -29.03 8.46 10.25
C ARG A 445 -29.71 9.10 11.46
N CYS A 446 -30.84 8.53 11.90
CA CYS A 446 -31.60 9.00 13.05
C CYS A 446 -31.24 8.25 14.34
N VAL A 447 -30.32 7.29 14.28
CA VAL A 447 -29.82 6.51 15.41
C VAL A 447 -28.39 6.89 15.73
N MET A 448 -28.10 7.21 16.99
CA MET A 448 -26.73 7.48 17.41
C MET A 448 -26.32 6.56 18.57
N VAL A 449 -25.22 5.87 18.38
CA VAL A 449 -24.68 4.94 19.38
C VAL A 449 -23.45 5.53 20.02
N LEU A 450 -23.43 5.63 21.32
CA LEU A 450 -22.25 6.01 22.08
C LEU A 450 -21.64 4.77 22.76
N PRO A 451 -20.47 4.33 22.31
CA PRO A 451 -19.76 3.21 22.92
C PRO A 451 -19.09 3.62 24.24
N GLN A 452 -18.72 2.66 25.04
CA GLN A 452 -17.98 2.85 26.30
C GLN A 452 -16.72 3.72 26.13
N LYS A 453 -15.96 3.49 25.06
CA LYS A 453 -14.81 4.33 24.66
C LYS A 453 -15.20 5.18 23.47
N SER A 454 -15.50 6.45 23.73
CA SER A 454 -15.84 7.40 22.66
C SER A 454 -14.64 7.66 21.74
N TYR A 455 -14.84 7.45 20.44
CA TYR A 455 -13.84 7.76 19.43
C TYR A 455 -13.78 9.28 19.15
N LEU A 456 -12.55 9.78 19.07
CA LEU A 456 -12.26 11.16 18.69
C LEU A 456 -11.36 11.15 17.44
N PRO A 457 -11.82 11.73 16.33
CA PRO A 457 -11.02 11.82 15.11
C PRO A 457 -9.84 12.77 15.31
N LEU A 458 -8.77 12.55 14.53
CA LEU A 458 -7.66 13.49 14.45
C LEU A 458 -8.14 14.79 13.80
N GLY A 459 -7.69 15.93 14.31
CA GLY A 459 -8.04 17.24 13.76
C GLY A 459 -8.45 18.24 14.81
N SER A 460 -9.29 19.22 14.42
CA SER A 460 -9.78 20.25 15.33
C SER A 460 -10.87 19.72 16.27
N LEU A 461 -11.04 20.38 17.42
CA LEU A 461 -12.12 20.07 18.35
C LEU A 461 -13.49 20.23 17.68
N LYS A 462 -13.63 21.23 16.82
CA LYS A 462 -14.81 21.44 15.98
C LYS A 462 -15.10 20.19 15.12
N GLY A 463 -14.08 19.63 14.45
CA GLY A 463 -14.21 18.39 13.69
C GLY A 463 -14.60 17.20 14.57
N ALA A 464 -14.08 17.15 15.80
CA ALA A 464 -14.44 16.13 16.78
C ALA A 464 -15.89 16.23 17.21
N LEU A 465 -16.45 17.42 17.38
CA LEU A 465 -17.86 17.65 17.71
C LEU A 465 -18.80 17.29 16.57
N LEU A 466 -18.44 17.61 15.31
CA LEU A 466 -19.25 17.36 14.13
C LEU A 466 -19.24 15.89 13.66
N TYR A 467 -18.33 15.07 14.18
CA TYR A 467 -18.26 13.65 13.82
C TYR A 467 -19.53 12.90 14.24
N PRO A 468 -20.12 12.01 13.39
CA PRO A 468 -19.58 11.48 12.13
C PRO A 468 -19.95 12.28 10.87
N GLU A 469 -20.68 13.38 10.96
CA GLU A 469 -21.18 14.14 9.80
C GLU A 469 -20.45 15.50 9.68
N PRO A 470 -19.31 15.56 8.95
CA PRO A 470 -18.51 16.79 8.87
C PRO A 470 -19.20 17.95 8.13
N LYS A 471 -20.29 17.64 7.40
CA LYS A 471 -21.09 18.65 6.67
C LYS A 471 -22.27 19.16 7.50
N LEU A 472 -22.40 18.75 8.75
CA LEU A 472 -23.43 19.27 9.63
C LEU A 472 -23.26 20.79 9.75
N ALA A 473 -24.29 21.52 9.37
CA ALA A 473 -24.31 22.98 9.44
C ALA A 473 -24.54 23.43 10.89
N ALA A 474 -23.45 23.58 11.66
CA ALA A 474 -23.48 24.13 13.01
C ALA A 474 -22.58 25.36 13.09
N SER A 475 -23.12 26.46 13.62
CA SER A 475 -22.33 27.68 13.88
C SER A 475 -21.43 27.49 15.10
N ASP A 476 -20.34 28.28 15.20
CA ASP A 476 -19.45 28.24 16.35
C ASP A 476 -20.18 28.56 17.67
N ALA A 477 -21.23 29.40 17.61
CA ALA A 477 -22.10 29.65 18.75
C ALA A 477 -22.89 28.40 19.21
N GLN A 478 -23.35 27.57 18.27
CA GLN A 478 -24.02 26.30 18.59
C GLN A 478 -23.06 25.26 19.15
N LEU A 479 -21.82 25.23 18.65
CA LEU A 479 -20.76 24.37 19.18
C LEU A 479 -20.37 24.78 20.61
N ALA A 480 -20.24 26.09 20.86
CA ALA A 480 -19.96 26.64 22.17
C ALA A 480 -21.09 26.30 23.16
N ASP A 481 -22.35 26.57 22.79
CA ASP A 481 -23.54 26.24 23.61
C ASP A 481 -23.59 24.74 23.95
N ALA A 482 -23.31 23.85 22.99
CA ALA A 482 -23.27 22.42 23.24
C ALA A 482 -22.17 22.01 24.24
N LEU A 483 -20.98 22.63 24.18
CA LEU A 483 -19.89 22.41 25.14
C LEU A 483 -20.24 22.93 26.53
N GLU A 484 -20.83 24.12 26.63
CA GLU A 484 -21.25 24.72 27.89
C GLU A 484 -22.31 23.87 28.58
N ARG A 485 -23.28 23.38 27.83
CA ARG A 485 -24.36 22.50 28.34
C ARG A 485 -23.85 21.19 28.95
N VAL A 486 -22.74 20.67 28.48
CA VAL A 486 -22.13 19.44 29.02
C VAL A 486 -21.03 19.73 30.04
N GLY A 487 -20.83 21.01 30.44
CA GLY A 487 -19.82 21.41 31.41
C GLY A 487 -18.39 21.38 30.89
N LEU A 488 -18.22 21.67 29.59
CA LEU A 488 -16.92 21.76 28.92
C LEU A 488 -16.65 23.19 28.41
N ALA A 489 -17.16 24.23 29.08
CA ALA A 489 -16.99 25.64 28.68
C ALA A 489 -15.52 26.05 28.50
N ALA A 490 -14.61 25.47 29.27
CA ALA A 490 -13.17 25.72 29.14
C ALA A 490 -12.56 25.35 27.77
N LEU A 491 -13.26 24.50 27.00
CA LEU A 491 -12.82 24.08 25.66
C LEU A 491 -13.32 24.99 24.54
N VAL A 492 -14.25 25.91 24.81
CA VAL A 492 -14.81 26.83 23.80
C VAL A 492 -13.74 27.64 23.08
N PRO A 493 -12.73 28.23 23.74
CA PRO A 493 -11.66 28.98 23.06
C PRO A 493 -10.75 28.09 22.19
N ARG A 494 -10.85 26.78 22.30
CA ARG A 494 -10.00 25.79 21.63
C ARG A 494 -10.69 25.06 20.47
N LEU A 495 -11.84 25.56 19.99
CA LEU A 495 -12.63 24.90 18.95
C LEU A 495 -11.83 24.63 17.65
N ASP A 496 -11.01 25.55 17.22
CA ASP A 496 -10.21 25.43 16.00
C ASP A 496 -8.84 24.77 16.23
N GLU A 497 -8.48 24.51 17.49
CA GLU A 497 -7.20 23.89 17.83
C GLU A 497 -7.13 22.46 17.31
N VAL A 498 -6.05 22.15 16.58
CA VAL A 498 -5.74 20.81 16.08
C VAL A 498 -4.85 20.10 17.08
N ALA A 499 -5.36 19.05 17.68
CA ALA A 499 -4.64 18.27 18.70
C ALA A 499 -5.06 16.78 18.66
N ARG A 500 -4.31 15.98 19.41
CA ARG A 500 -4.71 14.59 19.71
C ARG A 500 -5.69 14.58 20.89
N TRP A 501 -6.93 14.95 20.62
CA TRP A 501 -7.97 15.10 21.63
C TRP A 501 -8.24 13.82 22.43
N ASP A 502 -7.96 12.65 21.83
CA ASP A 502 -7.99 11.35 22.50
C ASP A 502 -6.98 11.21 23.64
N GLN A 503 -5.90 11.99 23.62
CA GLN A 503 -4.85 12.02 24.66
C GLN A 503 -4.94 13.25 25.56
N VAL A 504 -5.50 14.35 25.07
CA VAL A 504 -5.63 15.61 25.81
C VAL A 504 -6.79 15.54 26.82
N LEU A 505 -7.91 14.93 26.43
CA LEU A 505 -9.12 14.89 27.25
C LEU A 505 -9.13 13.69 28.21
N ALA A 506 -9.49 13.93 29.47
CA ALA A 506 -9.77 12.87 30.43
C ALA A 506 -10.98 12.02 30.01
N SER A 507 -11.11 10.81 30.53
CA SER A 507 -12.20 9.88 30.18
C SER A 507 -13.58 10.50 30.37
N GLY A 508 -13.82 11.22 31.49
CA GLY A 508 -15.07 11.90 31.75
C GLY A 508 -15.34 13.06 30.79
N GLU A 509 -14.31 13.80 30.36
CA GLU A 509 -14.44 14.86 29.37
C GLU A 509 -14.78 14.31 27.99
N ARG A 510 -14.17 13.18 27.59
CA ARG A 510 -14.52 12.47 26.34
C ARG A 510 -15.97 12.00 26.33
N GLN A 511 -16.48 11.48 27.45
CA GLN A 511 -17.88 11.07 27.56
C GLN A 511 -18.82 12.28 27.50
N ARG A 512 -18.50 13.40 28.17
CA ARG A 512 -19.27 14.65 28.04
C ARG A 512 -19.25 15.22 26.62
N LEU A 513 -18.12 15.16 25.93
CA LEU A 513 -18.02 15.57 24.52
C LEU A 513 -18.91 14.68 23.62
N ALA A 514 -19.01 13.39 23.89
CA ALA A 514 -19.90 12.50 23.17
C ALA A 514 -21.38 12.88 23.38
N ILE A 515 -21.76 13.34 24.57
CA ILE A 515 -23.10 13.89 24.80
C ILE A 515 -23.31 15.21 24.05
N ALA A 516 -22.31 16.10 23.97
CA ALA A 516 -22.39 17.33 23.18
C ALA A 516 -22.69 17.02 21.69
N ARG A 517 -22.13 15.94 21.14
CA ARG A 517 -22.47 15.45 19.79
C ARG A 517 -23.97 15.13 19.64
N LEU A 518 -24.58 14.48 20.63
CA LEU A 518 -26.03 14.18 20.59
C LEU A 518 -26.87 15.46 20.51
N LEU A 519 -26.49 16.50 21.26
CA LEU A 519 -27.19 17.80 21.23
C LEU A 519 -27.11 18.46 19.85
N LEU A 520 -25.99 18.28 19.14
CA LEU A 520 -25.77 18.83 17.79
C LEU A 520 -26.50 18.03 16.70
N HIS A 521 -26.42 16.70 16.75
CA HIS A 521 -26.97 15.80 15.74
C HIS A 521 -28.46 15.52 15.87
N LYS A 522 -29.02 15.70 17.06
CA LYS A 522 -30.46 15.53 17.38
C LYS A 522 -31.07 14.22 16.88
N PRO A 523 -30.51 13.06 17.27
CA PRO A 523 -31.04 11.75 16.85
C PRO A 523 -32.43 11.48 17.44
N GLN A 524 -33.19 10.59 16.80
CA GLN A 524 -34.48 10.11 17.32
C GLN A 524 -34.28 9.00 18.37
N LEU A 525 -33.24 8.16 18.18
CA LEU A 525 -32.89 7.08 19.07
C LEU A 525 -31.41 7.19 19.48
N VAL A 526 -31.14 7.15 20.77
CA VAL A 526 -29.81 7.12 21.37
C VAL A 526 -29.60 5.77 22.03
N ILE A 527 -28.49 5.12 21.71
CA ILE A 527 -28.05 3.88 22.36
C ILE A 527 -26.75 4.17 23.12
N LEU A 528 -26.75 3.94 24.43
CA LEU A 528 -25.62 4.16 25.33
C LEU A 528 -25.07 2.80 25.76
N ASP A 529 -23.87 2.43 25.35
CA ASP A 529 -23.17 1.20 25.78
C ASP A 529 -22.14 1.57 26.86
N ASP A 530 -22.56 1.58 28.12
CA ASP A 530 -21.74 2.00 29.28
C ASP A 530 -21.07 3.38 29.10
N ALA A 531 -21.70 4.23 28.29
CA ALA A 531 -21.08 5.45 27.75
C ALA A 531 -20.89 6.58 28.78
N LEU A 532 -21.47 6.43 29.98
CA LEU A 532 -21.37 7.39 31.08
C LEU A 532 -20.59 6.85 32.30
N SER A 533 -20.01 5.67 32.19
CA SER A 533 -19.37 4.96 33.29
C SER A 533 -18.18 5.66 33.97
N ALA A 534 -17.51 6.59 33.24
CA ALA A 534 -16.41 7.39 33.81
C ALA A 534 -16.87 8.67 34.53
N LEU A 535 -18.18 8.91 34.61
CA LEU A 535 -18.76 10.07 35.30
C LEU A 535 -19.37 9.66 36.64
N GLU A 536 -19.37 10.58 37.57
CA GLU A 536 -20.05 10.41 38.85
C GLU A 536 -21.58 10.36 38.67
N ALA A 537 -22.30 9.61 39.50
CA ALA A 537 -23.74 9.41 39.39
C ALA A 537 -24.56 10.72 39.31
N PRO A 538 -24.28 11.77 40.08
CA PRO A 538 -25.02 13.04 39.94
C PRO A 538 -24.82 13.72 38.59
N VAL A 539 -23.62 13.60 38.00
CA VAL A 539 -23.30 14.16 36.69
C VAL A 539 -24.01 13.37 35.60
N GLN A 540 -24.06 12.03 35.73
CA GLN A 540 -24.83 11.18 34.81
C GLN A 540 -26.30 11.58 34.78
N ASP A 541 -26.91 11.74 35.96
CA ASP A 541 -28.33 12.13 36.14
C ASP A 541 -28.60 13.50 35.50
N ALA A 542 -27.76 14.48 35.77
CA ALA A 542 -27.86 15.82 35.22
C ALA A 542 -27.77 15.82 33.67
N LEU A 543 -26.85 15.04 33.09
CA LEU A 543 -26.68 14.95 31.65
C LEU A 543 -27.85 14.23 30.98
N LEU A 544 -28.37 13.15 31.56
CA LEU A 544 -29.55 12.44 31.02
C LEU A 544 -30.82 13.30 31.11
N ALA A 545 -31.03 14.00 32.24
CA ALA A 545 -32.13 14.94 32.38
C ALA A 545 -32.04 16.07 31.34
N ARG A 546 -30.83 16.57 31.09
CA ARG A 546 -30.59 17.60 30.09
C ARG A 546 -30.84 17.09 28.67
N LEU A 547 -30.42 15.87 28.34
CA LEU A 547 -30.73 15.26 27.04
C LEU A 547 -32.24 15.17 26.81
N LYS A 548 -33.02 14.76 27.81
CA LYS A 548 -34.48 14.72 27.71
C LYS A 548 -35.11 16.10 27.52
N SER A 549 -34.59 17.14 28.20
CA SER A 549 -35.13 18.50 28.08
C SER A 549 -34.76 19.17 26.75
N ASP A 550 -33.54 18.97 26.29
CA ASP A 550 -32.99 19.65 25.10
C ASP A 550 -33.38 18.93 23.80
N LEU A 551 -33.71 17.65 23.87
CA LEU A 551 -34.15 16.81 22.74
C LEU A 551 -35.53 16.20 23.02
N PRO A 552 -36.63 16.98 22.95
CA PRO A 552 -37.95 16.47 23.24
C PRO A 552 -38.35 15.36 22.25
N GLY A 553 -38.81 14.23 22.79
CA GLY A 553 -39.19 13.06 22.00
C GLY A 553 -38.05 12.11 21.61
N VAL A 554 -36.79 12.36 22.09
CA VAL A 554 -35.69 11.40 21.94
C VAL A 554 -35.93 10.17 22.81
N SER A 555 -35.73 8.98 22.22
CA SER A 555 -35.76 7.72 22.98
C SER A 555 -34.33 7.31 23.31
N ILE A 556 -34.12 6.82 24.55
CA ILE A 556 -32.79 6.46 25.04
C ILE A 556 -32.82 5.01 25.52
N VAL A 557 -31.91 4.19 24.98
CA VAL A 557 -31.66 2.83 25.47
C VAL A 557 -30.25 2.81 26.05
N SER A 558 -30.12 2.64 27.35
CA SER A 558 -28.84 2.54 28.02
C SER A 558 -28.55 1.11 28.44
N PHE A 559 -27.33 0.65 28.17
CA PHE A 559 -26.84 -0.65 28.62
C PHE A 559 -25.81 -0.42 29.72
N GLY A 560 -25.95 -1.17 30.83
CA GLY A 560 -25.05 -1.08 31.98
C GLY A 560 -24.84 -2.41 32.68
N GLN A 561 -23.88 -2.46 33.60
CA GLN A 561 -23.62 -3.66 34.42
C GLN A 561 -24.56 -3.73 35.63
N LEU A 562 -24.83 -2.60 36.22
CA LEU A 562 -25.67 -2.47 37.42
C LEU A 562 -27.04 -1.87 37.07
N PRO A 563 -28.08 -2.18 37.86
CA PRO A 563 -29.35 -1.49 37.74
C PRO A 563 -29.16 0.02 37.91
N ALA A 564 -29.91 0.80 37.15
CA ALA A 564 -29.89 2.25 37.31
C ALA A 564 -30.61 2.64 38.62
N PRO A 565 -30.24 3.76 39.26
CA PRO A 565 -30.99 4.32 40.35
C PRO A 565 -32.46 4.60 40.00
N ASP A 566 -33.35 4.45 40.96
CA ASP A 566 -34.77 4.69 40.76
C ASP A 566 -35.06 6.10 40.25
N GLY A 567 -35.95 6.20 39.25
CA GLY A 567 -36.34 7.47 38.64
C GLY A 567 -35.40 7.99 37.53
N ARG A 568 -34.28 7.35 37.28
CA ARG A 568 -33.36 7.74 36.19
C ARG A 568 -33.89 7.36 34.79
N HIS A 569 -34.55 6.21 34.69
CA HIS A 569 -35.15 5.66 33.48
C HIS A 569 -36.63 5.36 33.70
N ASP A 570 -37.41 5.40 32.62
CA ASP A 570 -38.85 5.12 32.71
C ASP A 570 -39.13 3.62 32.91
N ARG A 571 -38.21 2.77 32.43
CA ARG A 571 -38.27 1.31 32.58
C ARG A 571 -36.88 0.69 32.73
N GLN A 572 -36.77 -0.34 33.53
CA GLN A 572 -35.58 -1.16 33.68
C GLN A 572 -35.86 -2.60 33.27
N LEU A 573 -34.90 -3.22 32.59
CA LEU A 573 -34.88 -4.62 32.19
C LEU A 573 -33.59 -5.27 32.70
N VAL A 574 -33.69 -6.52 33.15
CA VAL A 574 -32.57 -7.30 33.64
C VAL A 574 -32.33 -8.51 32.75
#